data_1af6645c0f16c35ff5ba2b1c444a023a
#
_entry.id   1af6645c0f16c35ff5ba2b1c444a023a
#
_cell.length_a   1.000
_cell.length_b   1.000
_cell.length_c   1.000
_cell.angle_alpha   90.00
_cell.angle_beta   90.00
_cell.angle_gamma   90.00
#
_symmetry.space_group_name_H-M   'P 1'
#
loop_
_entity.id
_entity.type
_entity.pdbx_description
1 polymer ?
#
loop_
_entity_poly.entity_id
_entity_poly.type
_entity_poly.pdbx_seq_one_letter_code
_entity_poly.pdbx_strand_id
1 'polypeptide(L)'
;MPLSKLGEADTFLTRSFYPYALVTILQYWEYLTDRQMSQATRTRLDMKYALHLPLRFPGIEPDTLCEFRQHVLASPAAIEVLDGMLHDLSGFGKREGSTRRADEIISSICLPSRAETVLECMDLALESVAAEDPEWLKAHTLAHWYRRYHLMIGHRSLPSSPGEVEMLIESVGNDGRHLLQTIDVSNATWLAQLPEIRKLNREWQRQFSVEAGTLKFRVSHCLMCTSELQVIKNTMKRKETGQLKHPHLKAPAGGQNQEPGK
;
A
#
# COMPACT_ATOMS: atom_id res chain seq x y z
N MET A 1 4.56 13.34 -25.77
CA MET A 1 5.97 13.46 -25.36
C MET A 1 6.67 12.13 -25.58
N PRO A 2 7.89 12.09 -26.13
CA PRO A 2 8.54 10.82 -26.45
C PRO A 2 9.15 10.15 -25.22
N LEU A 3 8.92 8.84 -25.10
CA LEU A 3 9.50 7.89 -24.13
C LEU A 3 11.05 7.87 -24.10
N SER A 4 11.71 8.59 -24.99
CA SER A 4 13.16 8.63 -25.13
C SER A 4 13.93 9.28 -23.97
N LYS A 5 13.22 9.86 -23.00
CA LYS A 5 13.82 10.46 -21.79
C LYS A 5 14.01 9.49 -20.63
N LEU A 6 13.37 8.31 -20.67
CA LEU A 6 13.58 7.24 -19.69
C LEU A 6 14.77 6.41 -20.18
N GLY A 7 15.88 6.47 -19.47
CA GLY A 7 17.11 5.76 -19.82
C GLY A 7 16.94 4.24 -19.85
N GLU A 8 17.84 3.53 -20.55
CA GLU A 8 17.82 2.06 -20.74
C GLU A 8 17.80 1.22 -19.44
N ALA A 9 18.06 1.83 -18.27
CA ALA A 9 17.98 1.17 -16.95
C ALA A 9 16.54 0.90 -16.48
N ASP A 10 15.51 1.43 -17.13
CA ASP A 10 14.13 1.42 -16.68
C ASP A 10 13.18 0.60 -17.59
N THR A 11 13.64 -0.55 -18.07
CA THR A 11 12.82 -1.44 -18.94
C THR A 11 11.52 -1.89 -18.28
N PHE A 12 11.49 -2.01 -16.95
CA PHE A 12 10.26 -2.29 -16.18
C PHE A 12 9.32 -1.07 -16.21
N LEU A 13 9.83 0.12 -15.95
CA LEU A 13 9.06 1.37 -16.00
C LEU A 13 8.55 1.66 -17.42
N THR A 14 9.34 1.42 -18.46
CA THR A 14 8.94 1.75 -19.84
C THR A 14 7.77 0.90 -20.33
N ARG A 15 7.66 -0.36 -19.90
CA ARG A 15 6.62 -1.28 -20.36
C ARG A 15 5.36 -1.26 -19.49
N SER A 16 5.50 -0.93 -18.21
CA SER A 16 4.41 -0.95 -17.22
C SER A 16 4.08 0.43 -16.66
N PHE A 17 4.85 1.48 -16.99
CA PHE A 17 4.68 2.81 -16.40
C PHE A 17 3.27 3.38 -16.60
N TYR A 18 2.80 3.43 -17.86
CA TYR A 18 1.52 4.04 -18.19
C TYR A 18 0.32 3.38 -17.49
N PRO A 19 0.18 2.06 -17.47
CA PRO A 19 -0.90 1.43 -16.71
C PRO A 19 -0.88 1.79 -15.22
N TYR A 20 0.27 1.75 -14.56
CA TYR A 20 0.36 2.08 -13.14
C TYR A 20 0.22 3.58 -12.86
N ALA A 21 0.68 4.45 -13.76
CA ALA A 21 0.44 5.88 -13.68
C ALA A 21 -1.05 6.18 -13.78
N LEU A 22 -1.77 5.55 -14.72
CA LEU A 22 -3.22 5.69 -14.85
C LEU A 22 -3.96 5.15 -13.63
N VAL A 23 -3.53 3.99 -13.09
CA VAL A 23 -4.05 3.45 -11.82
C VAL A 23 -3.88 4.47 -10.69
N THR A 24 -2.70 5.08 -10.57
CA THR A 24 -2.43 6.10 -9.53
C THR A 24 -3.33 7.32 -9.69
N ILE A 25 -3.56 7.79 -10.93
CA ILE A 25 -4.47 8.91 -11.20
C ILE A 25 -5.92 8.54 -10.84
N LEU A 26 -6.40 7.37 -11.23
CA LEU A 26 -7.74 6.88 -10.90
C LEU A 26 -7.91 6.69 -9.39
N GLN A 27 -6.89 6.16 -8.72
CA GLN A 27 -6.86 6.00 -7.27
C GLN A 27 -7.01 7.35 -6.55
N TYR A 28 -6.31 8.38 -7.02
CA TYR A 28 -6.43 9.73 -6.52
C TYR A 28 -7.83 10.32 -6.76
N TRP A 29 -8.39 10.17 -7.95
CA TRP A 29 -9.71 10.72 -8.28
C TRP A 29 -10.85 10.07 -7.51
N GLU A 30 -10.74 8.77 -7.23
CA GLU A 30 -11.75 8.00 -6.51
C GLU A 30 -11.48 7.94 -5.00
N TYR A 31 -10.38 8.54 -4.50
CA TYR A 31 -9.96 8.50 -3.08
C TYR A 31 -9.81 7.08 -2.53
N LEU A 32 -9.27 6.18 -3.31
CA LEU A 32 -9.09 4.80 -2.91
C LEU A 32 -7.76 4.58 -2.20
N THR A 33 -7.76 3.79 -1.15
CA THR A 33 -6.54 3.22 -0.57
C THR A 33 -5.96 2.15 -1.49
N ASP A 34 -4.73 1.70 -1.23
CA ASP A 34 -4.08 0.65 -2.02
C ASP A 34 -4.90 -0.64 -2.06
N ARG A 35 -5.51 -1.01 -0.93
CA ARG A 35 -6.38 -2.19 -0.85
C ARG A 35 -7.69 -2.01 -1.59
N GLN A 36 -8.30 -0.85 -1.45
CA GLN A 36 -9.51 -0.52 -2.18
C GLN A 36 -9.27 -0.51 -3.69
N MET A 37 -8.12 0.02 -4.14
CA MET A 37 -7.73 -0.02 -5.54
C MET A 37 -7.44 -1.44 -6.02
N SER A 38 -6.74 -2.25 -5.23
CA SER A 38 -6.57 -3.69 -5.50
C SER A 38 -7.91 -4.39 -5.69
N GLN A 39 -8.84 -4.18 -4.76
CA GLN A 39 -10.20 -4.73 -4.86
C GLN A 39 -10.97 -4.18 -6.07
N ALA A 40 -10.88 -2.89 -6.36
CA ALA A 40 -11.55 -2.25 -7.49
C ALA A 40 -11.06 -2.84 -8.83
N THR A 41 -9.76 -3.02 -9.02
CA THR A 41 -9.19 -3.64 -10.23
C THR A 41 -9.59 -5.11 -10.38
N ARG A 42 -9.91 -5.79 -9.28
CA ARG A 42 -10.39 -7.18 -9.28
C ARG A 42 -11.88 -7.31 -9.59
N THR A 43 -12.72 -6.41 -9.09
CA THR A 43 -14.19 -6.59 -9.07
C THR A 43 -14.97 -5.60 -9.92
N ARG A 44 -14.49 -4.36 -10.12
CA ARG A 44 -15.22 -3.32 -10.83
C ARG A 44 -14.99 -3.40 -12.33
N LEU A 45 -16.08 -3.45 -13.10
CA LEU A 45 -16.04 -3.51 -14.57
C LEU A 45 -15.57 -2.20 -15.21
N ASP A 46 -15.94 -1.06 -14.65
CA ASP A 46 -15.53 0.27 -15.10
C ASP A 46 -14.00 0.45 -14.97
N MET A 47 -13.42 0.02 -13.84
CA MET A 47 -11.97 0.01 -13.65
C MET A 47 -11.26 -0.92 -14.64
N LYS A 48 -11.80 -2.13 -14.84
CA LYS A 48 -11.25 -3.06 -15.83
C LYS A 48 -11.31 -2.49 -17.25
N TYR A 49 -12.39 -1.85 -17.60
CA TYR A 49 -12.55 -1.20 -18.89
C TYR A 49 -11.56 -0.04 -19.07
N ALA A 50 -11.50 0.88 -18.10
CA ALA A 50 -10.59 2.03 -18.15
C ALA A 50 -9.11 1.64 -18.23
N LEU A 51 -8.73 0.54 -17.57
CA LEU A 51 -7.36 0.04 -17.51
C LEU A 51 -7.05 -1.06 -18.54
N HIS A 52 -7.99 -1.37 -19.44
CA HIS A 52 -7.89 -2.46 -20.42
C HIS A 52 -7.52 -3.83 -19.80
N LEU A 53 -8.04 -4.11 -18.60
CA LEU A 53 -7.79 -5.35 -17.88
C LEU A 53 -8.77 -6.45 -18.31
N PRO A 54 -8.33 -7.72 -18.38
CA PRO A 54 -9.23 -8.83 -18.66
C PRO A 54 -10.24 -9.03 -17.53
N LEU A 55 -11.43 -9.56 -17.83
CA LEU A 55 -12.50 -9.77 -16.83
C LEU A 55 -12.06 -10.61 -15.63
N ARG A 56 -11.19 -11.61 -15.86
CA ARG A 56 -10.65 -12.49 -14.81
C ARG A 56 -9.35 -11.98 -14.18
N PHE A 57 -9.07 -10.69 -14.34
CA PHE A 57 -7.86 -10.10 -13.72
C PHE A 57 -7.92 -10.25 -12.20
N PRO A 58 -6.84 -10.75 -11.55
CA PRO A 58 -6.84 -11.07 -10.11
C PRO A 58 -6.78 -9.85 -9.19
N GLY A 59 -6.58 -8.66 -9.73
CA GLY A 59 -6.29 -7.42 -9.00
C GLY A 59 -4.81 -7.08 -9.01
N ILE A 60 -4.50 -5.83 -8.71
CA ILE A 60 -3.12 -5.36 -8.52
C ILE A 60 -2.80 -5.49 -7.03
N GLU A 61 -1.67 -6.09 -6.71
CA GLU A 61 -1.24 -6.20 -5.31
C GLU A 61 -0.95 -4.81 -4.71
N PRO A 62 -1.39 -4.52 -3.47
CA PRO A 62 -1.16 -3.22 -2.83
C PRO A 62 0.32 -2.83 -2.76
N ASP A 63 1.20 -3.80 -2.49
CA ASP A 63 2.65 -3.56 -2.42
C ASP A 63 3.21 -3.10 -3.76
N THR A 64 2.69 -3.63 -4.88
CA THR A 64 3.09 -3.20 -6.22
C THR A 64 2.73 -1.73 -6.49
N LEU A 65 1.55 -1.27 -6.01
CA LEU A 65 1.16 0.14 -6.12
C LEU A 65 2.09 1.05 -5.30
N CYS A 66 2.45 0.61 -4.12
CA CYS A 66 3.40 1.33 -3.27
C CYS A 66 4.79 1.40 -3.92
N GLU A 67 5.32 0.27 -4.41
CA GLU A 67 6.60 0.20 -5.11
C GLU A 67 6.64 1.11 -6.35
N PHE A 68 5.59 1.11 -7.16
CA PHE A 68 5.50 1.98 -8.33
C PHE A 68 5.63 3.46 -7.93
N ARG A 69 4.87 3.92 -6.95
CA ARG A 69 4.91 5.32 -6.50
C ARG A 69 6.29 5.71 -5.95
N GLN A 70 6.99 4.79 -5.30
CA GLN A 70 8.36 5.02 -4.84
C GLN A 70 9.34 5.20 -5.99
N HIS A 71 9.22 4.39 -7.04
CA HIS A 71 10.02 4.55 -8.25
C HIS A 71 9.75 5.89 -8.92
N VAL A 72 8.48 6.32 -8.97
CA VAL A 72 8.12 7.65 -9.50
C VAL A 72 8.81 8.75 -8.69
N LEU A 73 8.70 8.71 -7.36
CA LEU A 73 9.31 9.72 -6.48
C LEU A 73 10.84 9.73 -6.52
N ALA A 74 11.47 8.59 -6.83
CA ALA A 74 12.92 8.48 -6.96
C ALA A 74 13.46 8.94 -8.31
N SER A 75 12.59 9.16 -9.31
CA SER A 75 12.99 9.53 -10.69
C SER A 75 12.35 10.85 -11.12
N PRO A 76 13.12 11.94 -11.24
CA PRO A 76 12.61 13.21 -11.74
C PRO A 76 11.93 13.11 -13.12
N ALA A 77 12.44 12.25 -14.01
CA ALA A 77 11.84 12.02 -15.31
C ALA A 77 10.47 11.33 -15.21
N ALA A 78 10.30 10.39 -14.26
CA ALA A 78 9.01 9.74 -14.02
C ALA A 78 7.97 10.71 -13.42
N ILE A 79 8.40 11.62 -12.55
CA ILE A 79 7.54 12.71 -12.02
C ILE A 79 7.09 13.60 -13.18
N GLU A 80 7.99 14.03 -14.06
CA GLU A 80 7.66 14.88 -15.24
C GLU A 80 6.65 14.20 -16.18
N VAL A 81 6.79 12.89 -16.39
CA VAL A 81 5.84 12.12 -17.23
C VAL A 81 4.46 12.04 -16.55
N LEU A 82 4.42 11.76 -15.25
CA LEU A 82 3.15 11.70 -14.51
C LEU A 82 2.47 13.08 -14.43
N ASP A 83 3.23 14.16 -14.24
CA ASP A 83 2.72 15.53 -14.29
C ASP A 83 2.13 15.86 -15.68
N GLY A 84 2.78 15.42 -16.75
CA GLY A 84 2.26 15.56 -18.12
C GLY A 84 0.94 14.82 -18.33
N MET A 85 0.84 13.58 -17.84
CA MET A 85 -0.42 12.80 -17.90
C MET A 85 -1.54 13.46 -17.10
N LEU A 86 -1.24 13.99 -15.91
CA LEU A 86 -2.20 14.72 -15.09
C LEU A 86 -2.70 15.99 -15.79
N HIS A 87 -1.80 16.72 -16.45
CA HIS A 87 -2.17 17.89 -17.24
C HIS A 87 -3.09 17.52 -18.39
N ASP A 88 -2.74 16.49 -19.17
CA ASP A 88 -3.55 16.04 -20.32
C ASP A 88 -4.95 15.55 -19.91
N LEU A 89 -5.04 14.94 -18.72
CA LEU A 89 -6.30 14.43 -18.17
C LEU A 89 -7.09 15.45 -17.34
N SER A 90 -6.54 16.62 -17.03
CA SER A 90 -7.18 17.64 -16.19
C SER A 90 -8.53 18.14 -16.73
N GLY A 91 -8.72 18.10 -18.05
CA GLY A 91 -9.98 18.45 -18.71
C GLY A 91 -11.12 17.44 -18.53
N PHE A 92 -10.84 16.22 -18.06
CA PHE A 92 -11.82 15.15 -17.87
C PHE A 92 -12.27 14.98 -16.42
N GLY A 93 -11.56 15.59 -15.45
CA GLY A 93 -11.88 15.48 -14.02
C GLY A 93 -12.94 16.48 -13.57
N LYS A 94 -13.88 16.06 -12.71
CA LYS A 94 -14.92 16.93 -12.11
C LYS A 94 -14.37 17.97 -11.11
N ARG A 95 -13.06 18.04 -10.91
CA ARG A 95 -12.41 18.97 -9.99
C ARG A 95 -11.84 20.16 -10.75
N GLU A 96 -12.59 21.24 -10.71
CA GLU A 96 -12.09 22.52 -11.15
C GLU A 96 -10.89 22.98 -10.29
N GLY A 97 -9.82 23.38 -10.94
CA GLY A 97 -9.02 24.47 -10.41
C GLY A 97 -7.68 24.14 -9.77
N SER A 98 -7.09 22.94 -9.92
CA SER A 98 -5.66 22.84 -9.56
C SER A 98 -5.01 21.68 -10.29
N THR A 99 -4.09 21.99 -11.17
CA THR A 99 -3.10 21.04 -11.68
C THR A 99 -2.19 20.69 -10.51
N ARG A 100 -2.59 19.71 -9.71
CA ARG A 100 -1.73 19.21 -8.63
C ARG A 100 -0.55 18.48 -9.23
N ARG A 101 0.59 18.60 -8.59
CA ARG A 101 1.80 17.91 -8.98
C ARG A 101 1.74 16.42 -8.60
N ALA A 102 2.49 15.61 -9.33
CA ALA A 102 2.54 14.16 -9.09
C ALA A 102 2.94 13.80 -7.65
N ASP A 103 3.89 14.53 -7.06
CA ASP A 103 4.33 14.33 -5.67
C ASP A 103 3.22 14.61 -4.66
N GLU A 104 2.41 15.65 -4.86
CA GLU A 104 1.25 15.97 -4.00
C GLU A 104 0.16 14.88 -4.09
N ILE A 105 -0.10 14.39 -5.31
CA ILE A 105 -1.07 13.31 -5.54
C ILE A 105 -0.62 12.03 -4.86
N ILE A 106 0.65 11.64 -5.07
CA ILE A 106 1.22 10.46 -4.43
C ILE A 106 1.14 10.59 -2.90
N SER A 107 1.48 11.74 -2.34
CA SER A 107 1.38 11.97 -0.90
C SER A 107 -0.05 11.83 -0.38
N SER A 108 -1.04 12.31 -1.13
CA SER A 108 -2.45 12.22 -0.75
C SER A 108 -3.00 10.79 -0.77
N ILE A 109 -2.44 9.89 -1.59
CA ILE A 109 -2.78 8.47 -1.63
C ILE A 109 -2.08 7.70 -0.50
N CYS A 110 -0.82 8.03 -0.23
CA CYS A 110 0.00 7.30 0.74
C CYS A 110 -0.53 7.42 2.17
N LEU A 111 -1.02 8.58 2.57
CA LEU A 111 -1.50 8.82 3.94
C LEU A 111 -2.69 7.91 4.31
N PRO A 112 -3.80 7.84 3.56
CA PRO A 112 -4.90 6.94 3.84
C PRO A 112 -4.49 5.46 3.80
N SER A 113 -3.66 5.06 2.84
CA SER A 113 -3.18 3.67 2.71
C SER A 113 -2.35 3.24 3.93
N ARG A 114 -1.52 4.14 4.46
CA ARG A 114 -0.75 3.91 5.69
C ARG A 114 -1.65 3.85 6.93
N ALA A 115 -2.66 4.72 7.00
CA ALA A 115 -3.66 4.70 8.08
C ALA A 115 -4.38 3.34 8.12
N GLU A 116 -4.81 2.84 6.97
CA GLU A 116 -5.47 1.54 6.85
C GLU A 116 -4.56 0.40 7.34
N THR A 117 -3.27 0.43 6.95
CA THR A 117 -2.29 -0.58 7.40
C THR A 117 -2.08 -0.55 8.92
N VAL A 118 -1.93 0.63 9.51
CA VAL A 118 -1.73 0.81 10.96
C VAL A 118 -2.95 0.30 11.74
N LEU A 119 -4.14 0.65 11.28
CA LEU A 119 -5.39 0.21 11.88
C LEU A 119 -5.55 -1.30 11.83
N GLU A 120 -5.29 -1.91 10.65
CA GLU A 120 -5.40 -3.37 10.50
C GLU A 120 -4.41 -4.13 11.38
N CYS A 121 -3.16 -3.65 11.46
CA CYS A 121 -2.18 -4.28 12.34
C CYS A 121 -2.62 -4.24 13.80
N MET A 122 -3.27 -3.14 14.23
CA MET A 122 -3.80 -3.04 15.58
C MET A 122 -4.99 -3.96 15.81
N ASP A 123 -5.93 -4.04 14.85
CA ASP A 123 -7.08 -4.96 14.95
C ASP A 123 -6.63 -6.42 15.06
N LEU A 124 -5.78 -6.86 14.13
CA LEU A 124 -5.27 -8.24 14.13
C LEU A 124 -4.53 -8.57 15.44
N ALA A 125 -3.77 -7.61 15.98
CA ALA A 125 -3.11 -7.78 17.26
C ALA A 125 -4.11 -7.94 18.40
N LEU A 126 -5.14 -7.11 18.46
CA LEU A 126 -6.19 -7.20 19.48
C LEU A 126 -6.99 -8.50 19.36
N GLU A 127 -7.35 -8.92 18.14
CA GLU A 127 -8.04 -10.21 17.90
C GLU A 127 -7.18 -11.39 18.34
N SER A 128 -5.89 -11.37 18.04
CA SER A 128 -4.94 -12.42 18.43
C SER A 128 -4.78 -12.51 19.95
N VAL A 129 -4.67 -11.37 20.65
CA VAL A 129 -4.60 -11.33 22.11
C VAL A 129 -5.93 -11.77 22.73
N ALA A 130 -7.07 -11.36 22.15
CA ALA A 130 -8.39 -11.77 22.61
C ALA A 130 -8.62 -13.30 22.50
N ALA A 131 -8.04 -13.92 21.46
CA ALA A 131 -8.13 -15.36 21.27
C ALA A 131 -7.23 -16.15 22.23
N GLU A 132 -6.06 -15.60 22.57
CA GLU A 132 -5.07 -16.27 23.43
C GLU A 132 -5.35 -16.06 24.91
N ASP A 133 -5.60 -14.82 25.34
CA ASP A 133 -5.86 -14.46 26.75
C ASP A 133 -6.87 -13.31 26.84
N PRO A 134 -8.19 -13.60 26.76
CA PRO A 134 -9.23 -12.59 26.82
C PRO A 134 -9.29 -11.84 28.17
N GLU A 135 -8.93 -12.50 29.27
CA GLU A 135 -8.95 -11.87 30.60
C GLU A 135 -7.79 -10.88 30.74
N TRP A 136 -6.61 -11.22 30.23
CA TRP A 136 -5.49 -10.28 30.17
C TRP A 136 -5.87 -9.03 29.35
N LEU A 137 -6.44 -9.23 28.16
CA LEU A 137 -6.87 -8.13 27.30
C LEU A 137 -7.88 -7.23 28.03
N LYS A 138 -8.89 -7.82 28.63
CA LYS A 138 -9.92 -7.10 29.37
C LYS A 138 -9.35 -6.28 30.54
N ALA A 139 -8.36 -6.82 31.26
CA ALA A 139 -7.70 -6.13 32.36
C ALA A 139 -6.86 -4.92 31.92
N HIS A 140 -6.34 -4.94 30.68
CA HIS A 140 -5.40 -3.93 30.17
C HIS A 140 -5.98 -3.06 29.05
N THR A 141 -7.22 -3.32 28.60
CA THR A 141 -7.87 -2.54 27.54
C THR A 141 -8.31 -1.17 28.06
N LEU A 142 -8.00 -0.14 27.31
CA LEU A 142 -8.49 1.22 27.57
C LEU A 142 -9.96 1.36 27.13
N ALA A 143 -10.78 2.06 27.90
CA ALA A 143 -12.23 2.16 27.66
C ALA A 143 -12.59 2.70 26.26
N HIS A 144 -11.74 3.55 25.66
CA HIS A 144 -11.98 4.09 24.32
C HIS A 144 -11.64 3.12 23.19
N TRP A 145 -10.87 2.04 23.43
CA TRP A 145 -10.51 1.05 22.41
C TRP A 145 -11.73 0.31 21.91
N TYR A 146 -12.66 -0.06 22.79
CA TYR A 146 -13.91 -0.70 22.36
C TYR A 146 -14.63 0.13 21.30
N ARG A 147 -14.76 1.45 21.52
CA ARG A 147 -15.42 2.34 20.57
C ARG A 147 -14.62 2.48 19.27
N ARG A 148 -13.27 2.50 19.34
CA ARG A 148 -12.41 2.70 18.17
C ARG A 148 -12.30 1.46 17.31
N TYR A 149 -12.20 0.28 17.90
CA TYR A 149 -11.89 -0.96 17.17
C TYR A 149 -13.12 -1.85 16.95
N HIS A 150 -14.04 -1.96 17.89
CA HIS A 150 -15.22 -2.81 17.75
C HIS A 150 -16.19 -2.35 16.65
N LEU A 151 -16.41 -1.05 16.47
CA LEU A 151 -17.30 -0.51 15.44
C LEU A 151 -16.69 -0.47 14.05
N MET A 152 -15.40 -0.78 13.91
CA MET A 152 -14.66 -0.68 12.65
C MET A 152 -14.48 -2.02 11.94
N ILE A 153 -14.90 -3.12 12.52
CA ILE A 153 -14.83 -4.46 11.91
C ILE A 153 -15.89 -4.53 10.80
N GLY A 154 -15.44 -4.49 9.55
CA GLY A 154 -16.25 -4.80 8.37
C GLY A 154 -16.51 -3.67 7.37
N HIS A 155 -16.64 -2.41 7.76
CA HIS A 155 -16.87 -1.29 6.84
C HIS A 155 -16.15 -0.03 7.31
N ARG A 156 -14.84 -0.04 7.18
CA ARG A 156 -14.01 1.08 7.59
C ARG A 156 -13.98 2.15 6.50
N SER A 157 -14.75 3.22 6.66
CA SER A 157 -14.48 4.44 5.91
C SER A 157 -13.48 5.29 6.71
N LEU A 158 -12.30 5.50 6.14
CA LEU A 158 -11.36 6.47 6.69
C LEU A 158 -11.95 7.87 6.61
N PRO A 159 -11.55 8.78 7.52
CA PRO A 159 -11.93 10.18 7.42
C PRO A 159 -11.55 10.76 6.05
N SER A 160 -12.37 11.70 5.57
CA SER A 160 -12.15 12.31 4.26
C SER A 160 -11.10 13.45 4.29
N SER A 161 -10.83 13.99 5.47
CA SER A 161 -9.90 15.10 5.66
C SER A 161 -8.52 14.55 6.04
N PRO A 162 -7.43 15.01 5.39
CA PRO A 162 -6.06 14.60 5.74
C PRO A 162 -5.72 14.81 7.22
N GLY A 163 -6.11 15.93 7.81
CA GLY A 163 -5.85 16.20 9.24
C GLY A 163 -6.56 15.24 10.19
N GLU A 164 -7.77 14.79 9.85
CA GLU A 164 -8.48 13.77 10.64
C GLU A 164 -7.81 12.40 10.49
N VAL A 165 -7.29 12.08 9.31
CA VAL A 165 -6.51 10.86 9.08
C VAL A 165 -5.23 10.86 9.91
N GLU A 166 -4.52 11.99 9.95
CA GLU A 166 -3.31 12.16 10.79
C GLU A 166 -3.64 11.97 12.28
N MET A 167 -4.68 12.64 12.79
CA MET A 167 -5.13 12.47 14.18
C MET A 167 -5.53 11.02 14.50
N LEU A 168 -6.15 10.32 13.55
CA LEU A 168 -6.49 8.92 13.70
C LEU A 168 -5.22 8.05 13.81
N ILE A 169 -4.25 8.26 12.92
CA ILE A 169 -2.96 7.54 12.93
C ILE A 169 -2.22 7.77 14.24
N GLU A 170 -2.14 9.01 14.72
CA GLU A 170 -1.49 9.33 16.01
C GLU A 170 -2.19 8.65 17.19
N SER A 171 -3.52 8.64 17.18
CA SER A 171 -4.30 7.99 18.21
C SER A 171 -4.07 6.47 18.24
N VAL A 172 -4.13 5.83 17.09
CA VAL A 172 -3.88 4.38 16.94
C VAL A 172 -2.41 4.06 17.24
N GLY A 173 -1.49 4.94 16.85
CA GLY A 173 -0.07 4.84 17.18
C GLY A 173 0.18 4.81 18.69
N ASN A 174 -0.48 5.69 19.45
CA ASN A 174 -0.39 5.70 20.92
C ASN A 174 -1.02 4.45 21.54
N ASP A 175 -2.13 3.95 20.99
CA ASP A 175 -2.77 2.72 21.46
C ASP A 175 -1.85 1.50 21.26
N GLY A 176 -1.23 1.37 20.09
CA GLY A 176 -0.30 0.27 19.82
C GLY A 176 0.96 0.35 20.67
N ARG A 177 1.49 1.56 20.92
CA ARG A 177 2.58 1.76 21.87
C ARG A 177 2.18 1.30 23.27
N HIS A 178 1.00 1.67 23.72
CA HIS A 178 0.48 1.26 25.02
C HIS A 178 0.36 -0.27 25.11
N LEU A 179 -0.23 -0.92 24.10
CA LEU A 179 -0.35 -2.38 24.04
C LEU A 179 1.02 -3.08 24.15
N LEU A 180 1.98 -2.68 23.32
CA LEU A 180 3.33 -3.26 23.30
C LEU A 180 4.05 -3.06 24.64
N GLN A 181 3.99 -1.86 25.22
CA GLN A 181 4.59 -1.57 26.53
C GLN A 181 3.93 -2.36 27.66
N THR A 182 2.61 -2.53 27.61
CA THR A 182 1.88 -3.30 28.62
C THR A 182 2.25 -4.78 28.57
N ILE A 183 2.42 -5.36 27.38
CA ILE A 183 2.91 -6.73 27.20
C ILE A 183 4.31 -6.89 27.83
N ASP A 184 5.20 -5.95 27.60
CA ASP A 184 6.56 -5.97 28.13
C ASP A 184 6.57 -5.85 29.66
N VAL A 185 5.81 -4.88 30.22
CA VAL A 185 5.77 -4.61 31.68
C VAL A 185 5.08 -5.74 32.46
N SER A 186 4.04 -6.35 31.89
CA SER A 186 3.32 -7.46 32.55
C SER A 186 4.02 -8.81 32.44
N ASN A 187 5.23 -8.86 31.84
CA ASN A 187 5.97 -10.09 31.54
C ASN A 187 5.14 -11.13 30.76
N ALA A 188 4.17 -10.68 29.98
CA ALA A 188 3.33 -11.53 29.14
C ALA A 188 4.10 -12.00 27.87
N THR A 189 5.22 -12.69 28.12
CA THR A 189 6.15 -13.08 27.04
C THR A 189 5.53 -13.99 25.99
N TRP A 190 4.49 -14.77 26.35
CA TRP A 190 3.74 -15.60 25.41
C TRP A 190 2.98 -14.73 24.39
N LEU A 191 2.39 -13.59 24.80
CA LEU A 191 1.73 -12.66 23.89
C LEU A 191 2.73 -12.00 22.93
N ALA A 192 3.94 -11.67 23.40
CA ALA A 192 5.00 -11.13 22.55
C ALA A 192 5.45 -12.10 21.44
N GLN A 193 5.19 -13.41 21.58
CA GLN A 193 5.51 -14.41 20.57
C GLN A 193 4.48 -14.54 19.46
N LEU A 194 3.27 -13.99 19.62
CA LEU A 194 2.22 -14.04 18.63
C LEU A 194 2.67 -13.36 17.33
N PRO A 195 2.40 -13.96 16.15
CA PRO A 195 2.81 -13.42 14.86
C PRO A 195 2.27 -12.00 14.62
N GLU A 196 1.03 -11.73 15.04
CA GLU A 196 0.34 -10.45 14.89
C GLU A 196 0.98 -9.37 15.77
N ILE A 197 1.39 -9.71 17.00
CA ILE A 197 2.12 -8.78 17.89
C ILE A 197 3.50 -8.47 17.33
N ARG A 198 4.20 -9.45 16.77
CA ARG A 198 5.48 -9.22 16.07
C ARG A 198 5.29 -8.37 14.82
N LYS A 199 4.21 -8.58 14.06
CA LYS A 199 3.86 -7.74 12.91
C LYS A 199 3.56 -6.31 13.36
N LEU A 200 2.73 -6.14 14.40
CA LEU A 200 2.44 -4.84 15.00
C LEU A 200 3.73 -4.10 15.39
N ASN A 201 4.63 -4.74 16.12
CA ASN A 201 5.89 -4.11 16.55
C ASN A 201 6.75 -3.65 15.37
N ARG A 202 6.88 -4.48 14.31
CA ARG A 202 7.61 -4.11 13.09
C ARG A 202 6.99 -2.90 12.40
N GLU A 203 5.66 -2.89 12.24
CA GLU A 203 4.98 -1.77 11.60
C GLU A 203 5.07 -0.50 12.45
N TRP A 204 5.02 -0.60 13.78
CA TRP A 204 5.24 0.56 14.66
C TRP A 204 6.62 1.16 14.49
N GLN A 205 7.67 0.35 14.44
CA GLN A 205 9.04 0.82 14.21
C GLN A 205 9.21 1.48 12.82
N ARG A 206 8.46 1.02 11.82
CA ARG A 206 8.47 1.60 10.47
C ARG A 206 7.70 2.91 10.39
N GLN A 207 6.52 2.98 10.99
CA GLN A 207 5.58 4.08 10.82
C GLN A 207 5.78 5.22 11.80
N PHE A 208 6.35 4.94 12.97
CA PHE A 208 6.47 5.91 14.05
C PHE A 208 7.92 6.11 14.51
N SER A 209 8.18 7.31 15.05
CA SER A 209 9.39 7.64 15.81
C SER A 209 8.99 8.24 17.17
N VAL A 210 9.85 8.08 18.15
CA VAL A 210 9.67 8.72 19.46
C VAL A 210 10.62 9.89 19.53
N GLU A 211 10.10 11.11 19.60
CA GLU A 211 10.86 12.35 19.74
C GLU A 211 10.45 13.05 21.03
N ALA A 212 11.39 13.28 21.92
CA ALA A 212 11.15 13.89 23.24
C ALA A 212 9.99 13.23 24.04
N GLY A 213 9.87 11.89 23.96
CA GLY A 213 8.81 11.09 24.63
C GLY A 213 7.46 11.07 23.92
N THR A 214 7.27 11.89 22.88
CA THR A 214 6.05 11.93 22.07
C THR A 214 6.19 11.03 20.85
N LEU A 215 5.17 10.20 20.60
CA LEU A 215 5.09 9.42 19.39
C LEU A 215 4.76 10.32 18.21
N LYS A 216 5.57 10.27 17.16
CA LYS A 216 5.33 11.00 15.92
C LYS A 216 5.23 10.04 14.76
N PHE A 217 4.27 10.30 13.90
CA PHE A 217 4.15 9.62 12.63
C PHE A 217 5.30 10.08 11.69
N ARG A 218 6.03 9.15 11.12
CA ARG A 218 7.14 9.48 10.21
C ARG A 218 6.58 10.07 8.93
N VAL A 219 6.86 11.35 8.69
CA VAL A 219 6.51 12.05 7.47
C VAL A 219 7.50 11.64 6.38
N SER A 220 7.35 10.46 5.80
CA SER A 220 8.04 10.12 4.57
C SER A 220 7.05 9.60 3.55
N HIS A 221 7.23 10.06 2.31
CA HIS A 221 6.33 9.84 1.19
C HIS A 221 6.27 8.40 0.80
N CYS A 222 5.92 7.42 1.31
CA CYS A 222 5.99 6.00 0.97
C CYS A 222 7.17 5.29 1.64
N LEU A 223 6.94 4.80 2.83
CA LEU A 223 7.98 4.09 3.59
C LEU A 223 8.06 2.63 3.17
N MET A 224 8.99 2.35 2.25
CA MET A 224 9.75 1.11 2.39
C MET A 224 10.99 1.40 3.23
N CYS A 225 11.30 0.51 4.17
CA CYS A 225 12.54 0.54 4.94
C CYS A 225 13.74 0.64 3.99
N THR A 226 14.75 1.43 4.33
CA THR A 226 15.99 1.54 3.54
C THR A 226 16.65 0.17 3.27
N SER A 227 16.45 -0.82 4.14
CA SER A 227 16.87 -2.21 3.94
C SER A 227 16.09 -2.92 2.83
N GLU A 228 14.79 -2.66 2.69
CA GLU A 228 13.96 -3.26 1.65
C GLU A 228 14.22 -2.60 0.28
N LEU A 229 14.46 -1.28 0.26
CA LEU A 229 14.96 -0.59 -0.95
C LEU A 229 16.31 -1.14 -1.41
N GLN A 230 17.20 -1.50 -0.48
CA GLN A 230 18.46 -2.14 -0.79
C GLN A 230 18.28 -3.57 -1.32
N VAL A 231 17.32 -4.33 -0.77
CA VAL A 231 16.96 -5.67 -1.26
C VAL A 231 16.36 -5.58 -2.65
N ILE A 232 15.47 -4.62 -2.91
CA ILE A 232 14.88 -4.40 -4.23
C ILE A 232 15.96 -3.98 -5.24
N LYS A 233 16.82 -3.03 -4.90
CA LYS A 233 17.96 -2.63 -5.75
C LYS A 233 18.87 -3.83 -6.04
N ASN A 234 19.15 -4.67 -5.06
CA ASN A 234 19.97 -5.87 -5.24
C ASN A 234 19.26 -6.94 -6.07
N THR A 235 17.95 -7.07 -5.93
CA THR A 235 17.12 -8.02 -6.72
C THR A 235 17.01 -7.55 -8.17
N MET A 236 16.83 -6.25 -8.40
CA MET A 236 16.86 -5.66 -9.75
C MET A 236 18.22 -5.86 -10.41
N LYS A 237 19.31 -5.56 -9.70
CA LYS A 237 20.68 -5.78 -10.19
C LYS A 237 20.98 -7.25 -10.52
N ARG A 238 20.40 -8.20 -9.75
CA ARG A 238 20.48 -9.65 -10.04
C ARG A 238 19.65 -10.07 -11.24
N LYS A 239 18.50 -9.41 -11.51
CA LYS A 239 17.70 -9.64 -12.73
C LYS A 239 18.40 -9.10 -13.96
N GLU A 240 19.02 -7.92 -13.86
CA GLU A 240 19.83 -7.33 -14.95
C GLU A 240 21.07 -8.17 -15.28
N THR A 241 21.69 -8.80 -14.29
CA THR A 241 22.87 -9.69 -14.46
C THR A 241 22.49 -11.11 -14.86
N GLY A 242 21.21 -11.42 -15.15
CA GLY A 242 20.76 -12.73 -15.62
C GLY A 242 20.78 -13.86 -14.56
N GLN A 243 20.97 -13.52 -13.28
CA GLN A 243 21.05 -14.50 -12.18
C GLN A 243 19.69 -15.00 -11.66
N LEU A 244 18.57 -14.41 -12.12
CA LEU A 244 17.23 -14.87 -11.81
C LEU A 244 16.50 -15.21 -13.11
N LYS A 245 16.30 -16.50 -13.38
CA LYS A 245 15.41 -16.96 -14.46
C LYS A 245 13.98 -16.54 -14.15
N HIS A 246 13.34 -15.84 -15.07
CA HIS A 246 11.91 -15.57 -15.00
C HIS A 246 11.13 -16.88 -14.89
N PRO A 247 10.12 -17.00 -14.03
CA PRO A 247 9.13 -18.05 -14.19
C PRO A 247 8.40 -17.77 -15.53
N HIS A 248 8.71 -18.57 -16.54
CA HIS A 248 8.00 -18.53 -17.82
C HIS A 248 6.53 -18.83 -17.57
N LEU A 249 5.65 -17.87 -17.82
CA LEU A 249 4.26 -18.13 -18.16
C LEU A 249 4.30 -19.00 -19.45
N LYS A 250 4.12 -20.30 -19.29
CA LYS A 250 3.90 -21.21 -20.41
C LYS A 250 2.61 -20.75 -21.10
N ALA A 251 2.73 -20.30 -22.33
CA ALA A 251 1.59 -20.19 -23.23
C ALA A 251 0.90 -21.57 -23.34
N PRO A 252 -0.44 -21.64 -23.36
CA PRO A 252 -1.13 -22.89 -23.58
C PRO A 252 -0.71 -23.45 -24.94
N ALA A 253 -0.23 -24.69 -24.96
CA ALA A 253 0.12 -25.42 -26.16
C ALA A 253 -1.09 -25.45 -27.10
N GLY A 254 -0.90 -24.95 -28.32
CA GLY A 254 -1.88 -24.99 -29.37
C GLY A 254 -2.29 -26.45 -29.64
N GLY A 255 -3.58 -26.74 -29.51
CA GLY A 255 -4.15 -28.01 -29.90
C GLY A 255 -3.97 -28.20 -31.40
N GLN A 256 -3.24 -29.23 -31.78
CA GLN A 256 -3.24 -29.74 -33.15
C GLN A 256 -4.61 -30.39 -33.43
N ASN A 257 -5.36 -29.80 -34.34
CA ASN A 257 -6.49 -30.43 -34.99
C ASN A 257 -5.95 -31.63 -35.82
N GLN A 258 -6.22 -32.83 -35.37
CA GLN A 258 -6.19 -34.03 -36.26
C GLN A 258 -7.52 -34.11 -36.95
N GLU A 259 -7.54 -33.94 -38.26
CA GLU A 259 -8.63 -34.34 -39.15
C GLU A 259 -8.74 -35.85 -39.18
N PRO A 260 -9.96 -36.46 -39.18
CA PRO A 260 -10.15 -37.84 -39.43
C PRO A 260 -10.22 -38.05 -40.95
N GLY A 261 -9.21 -38.69 -41.52
CA GLY A 261 -9.25 -39.24 -42.87
C GLY A 261 -9.94 -40.60 -42.91
N LYS A 262 -10.99 -40.68 -43.75
CA LYS A 262 -11.66 -41.82 -44.30
C LYS A 262 -12.18 -42.91 -43.36
#